data_961aab1314f31d9395a894552ab24e05
#
_entry.id   961aab1314f31d9395a894552ab24e05
#
_cell.length_a   1.000
_cell.length_b   1.000
_cell.length_c   1.000
_cell.angle_alpha   90.00
_cell.angle_beta   90.00
_cell.angle_gamma   90.00
#
_symmetry.space_group_name_H-M   'P 1'
#
loop_
_entity.id
_entity.type
_entity.pdbx_description
1 polymer ?
#
loop_
_entity_poly.entity_id
_entity_poly.type
_entity_poly.pdbx_seq_one_letter_code
_entity_poly.pdbx_strand_id
1 'polypeptide(L)'
;MEVHQLIIEMKLLERRLTLYEEKYSVLSEDFYDALMAGELSEYDSYDETRADFSKWKGIYETWMRRKQSYRKHLQHHKFTGTIRVQPAY
;
A
#
# COMPACT_ATOMS: atom_id res chain seq x y z
N MET A 1 -14.59 -5.41 -7.87
CA MET A 1 -13.33 -5.27 -8.65
C MET A 1 -12.73 -6.65 -8.87
N GLU A 2 -12.34 -6.92 -10.09
CA GLU A 2 -11.78 -8.20 -10.46
C GLU A 2 -10.36 -8.35 -9.87
N VAL A 3 -9.96 -9.57 -9.50
CA VAL A 3 -8.70 -9.82 -8.78
C VAL A 3 -7.46 -9.37 -9.56
N HIS A 4 -7.46 -9.56 -10.87
CA HIS A 4 -6.35 -9.12 -11.71
C HIS A 4 -6.17 -7.61 -11.62
N GLN A 5 -7.28 -6.87 -11.67
CA GLN A 5 -7.28 -5.42 -11.55
C GLN A 5 -6.79 -4.97 -10.15
N LEU A 6 -7.20 -5.70 -9.10
CA LEU A 6 -6.73 -5.42 -7.74
C LEU A 6 -5.20 -5.53 -7.66
N ILE A 7 -4.64 -6.59 -8.23
CA ILE A 7 -3.19 -6.80 -8.21
C ILE A 7 -2.47 -5.67 -8.94
N ILE A 8 -2.96 -5.29 -10.13
CA ILE A 8 -2.37 -4.19 -10.90
C ILE A 8 -2.37 -2.89 -10.07
N GLU A 9 -3.52 -2.56 -9.48
CA GLU A 9 -3.63 -1.34 -8.67
C GLU A 9 -2.72 -1.38 -7.45
N MET A 10 -2.63 -2.52 -6.76
CA MET A 10 -1.75 -2.67 -5.61
C MET A 10 -0.28 -2.45 -6.00
N LYS A 11 0.14 -2.99 -7.14
CA LYS A 11 1.51 -2.80 -7.61
C LYS A 11 1.83 -1.36 -7.97
N LEU A 12 0.87 -0.64 -8.57
CA LEU A 12 1.03 0.77 -8.87
C LEU A 12 1.14 1.60 -7.57
N LEU A 13 0.31 1.29 -6.58
CA LEU A 13 0.38 1.95 -5.27
C LEU A 13 1.73 1.67 -4.59
N GLU A 14 2.21 0.43 -4.65
CA GLU A 14 3.50 0.05 -4.07
C GLU A 14 4.66 0.84 -4.68
N ARG A 15 4.63 1.10 -5.98
CA ARG A 15 5.65 1.93 -6.64
C ARG A 15 5.64 3.36 -6.09
N ARG A 16 4.46 3.90 -5.84
CA ARG A 16 4.34 5.24 -5.25
C ARG A 16 4.82 5.25 -3.80
N LEU A 17 4.51 4.21 -3.03
CA LEU A 17 5.00 4.07 -1.66
C LEU A 17 6.52 4.00 -1.63
N THR A 18 7.12 3.29 -2.56
CA THR A 18 8.57 3.14 -2.65
C THR A 18 9.27 4.50 -2.75
N LEU A 19 8.70 5.45 -3.48
CA LEU A 19 9.28 6.78 -3.61
C LEU A 19 9.42 7.49 -2.25
N TYR A 20 8.39 7.38 -1.41
CA TYR A 20 8.44 7.96 -0.07
C TYR A 20 9.35 7.18 0.86
N GLU A 21 9.34 5.86 0.75
CA GLU A 21 10.20 5.00 1.56
C GLU A 21 11.66 5.30 1.31
N GLU A 22 12.03 5.51 0.05
CA GLU A 22 13.40 5.90 -0.30
C GLU A 22 13.73 7.31 0.16
N LYS A 23 12.79 8.24 0.01
CA LYS A 23 13.00 9.63 0.40
C LYS A 23 13.23 9.78 1.91
N TYR A 24 12.47 9.04 2.71
CA TYR A 24 12.51 9.18 4.17
C TYR A 24 13.22 8.04 4.89
N SER A 25 13.70 7.05 4.17
CA SER A 25 14.44 5.89 4.71
C SER A 25 13.66 5.12 5.77
N VAL A 26 12.35 4.96 5.54
CA VAL A 26 11.48 4.20 6.43
C VAL A 26 10.41 3.49 5.60
N LEU A 27 10.04 2.27 6.02
CA LEU A 27 8.98 1.54 5.33
C LEU A 27 7.62 2.13 5.64
N SER A 28 6.69 2.01 4.69
CA SER A 28 5.35 2.60 4.83
C SER A 28 4.61 2.11 6.06
N GLU A 29 4.73 0.82 6.41
CA GLU A 29 4.09 0.27 7.59
C GLU A 29 4.57 0.96 8.86
N ASP A 30 5.89 1.12 9.00
CA ASP A 30 6.48 1.76 10.17
C ASP A 30 6.14 3.25 10.23
N PHE A 31 6.17 3.92 9.08
CA PHE A 31 5.75 5.31 8.97
C PHE A 31 4.31 5.49 9.42
N TYR A 32 3.42 4.62 8.92
CA TYR A 32 2.00 4.72 9.23
C TYR A 32 1.72 4.50 10.72
N ASP A 33 2.37 3.50 11.30
CA ASP A 33 2.22 3.22 12.74
C ASP A 33 2.69 4.41 13.58
N ALA A 34 3.83 4.99 13.24
CA ALA A 34 4.34 6.17 13.95
C ALA A 34 3.44 7.38 13.77
N LEU A 35 2.92 7.59 12.57
CA LEU A 35 2.01 8.69 12.27
C LEU A 35 0.73 8.59 13.10
N MET A 36 0.13 7.40 13.14
CA MET A 36 -1.12 7.17 13.87
C MET A 36 -0.93 7.22 15.37
N ALA A 37 0.28 6.96 15.86
CA ALA A 37 0.62 7.08 17.27
C ALA A 37 0.95 8.52 17.69
N GLY A 38 0.95 9.46 16.75
CA GLY A 38 1.27 10.86 17.02
C GLY A 38 2.75 11.16 17.18
N GLU A 39 3.61 10.19 16.86
CA GLU A 39 5.06 10.35 17.05
C GLU A 39 5.72 11.29 16.05
N LEU A 40 5.01 11.65 14.98
CA LEU A 40 5.56 12.49 13.90
C LEU A 40 5.01 13.91 13.93
N SER A 41 4.36 14.33 15.01
CA SER A 41 3.76 15.65 15.12
C SER A 41 4.78 16.80 15.03
N GLU A 42 6.04 16.54 15.35
CA GLU A 42 7.10 17.55 15.25
C GLU A 42 7.32 18.03 13.81
N TYR A 43 6.91 17.22 12.82
CA TYR A 43 7.06 17.55 11.40
C TYR A 43 5.90 18.38 10.84
N ASP A 44 4.87 18.64 11.65
CA ASP A 44 3.69 19.41 11.20
C ASP A 44 4.02 20.84 10.79
N SER A 45 5.12 21.38 11.31
CA SER A 45 5.55 22.73 10.98
C SER A 45 6.36 22.83 9.68
N TYR A 46 6.70 21.69 9.07
CA TYR A 46 7.44 21.65 7.81
C TYR A 46 6.46 21.35 6.68
N ASP A 47 6.11 22.39 5.92
CA ASP A 47 5.03 22.29 4.91
C ASP A 47 5.22 21.17 3.89
N GLU A 48 6.42 21.02 3.34
CA GLU A 48 6.70 19.97 2.36
C GLU A 48 6.57 18.58 2.98
N THR A 49 7.15 18.38 4.15
CA THR A 49 7.11 17.09 4.85
C THR A 49 5.67 16.75 5.24
N ARG A 50 4.92 17.73 5.73
CA ARG A 50 3.51 17.51 6.09
C ARG A 50 2.69 17.12 4.88
N ALA A 51 2.92 17.77 3.74
CA ALA A 51 2.23 17.45 2.50
C ALA A 51 2.58 16.03 2.03
N ASP A 52 3.85 15.67 2.09
CA ASP A 52 4.30 14.32 1.74
C ASP A 52 3.66 13.27 2.65
N PHE A 53 3.66 13.52 3.95
CA PHE A 53 3.09 12.57 4.91
C PHE A 53 1.59 12.38 4.69
N SER A 54 0.88 13.43 4.35
CA SER A 54 -0.56 13.35 4.05
C SER A 54 -0.81 12.49 2.81
N LYS A 55 -0.04 12.70 1.75
CA LYS A 55 -0.15 11.92 0.52
C LYS A 55 0.25 10.46 0.75
N TRP A 56 1.35 10.25 1.44
CA TRP A 56 1.87 8.91 1.76
C TRP A 56 0.83 8.12 2.57
N LYS A 57 0.26 8.75 3.59
CA LYS A 57 -0.81 8.14 4.40
C LYS A 57 -1.98 7.71 3.51
N GLY A 58 -2.45 8.59 2.63
CA GLY A 58 -3.58 8.29 1.75
C GLY A 58 -3.29 7.13 0.80
N ILE A 59 -2.10 7.09 0.24
CA ILE A 59 -1.69 6.00 -0.66
C ILE A 59 -1.63 4.68 0.10
N TYR A 60 -1.04 4.69 1.30
CA TYR A 60 -0.92 3.49 2.11
C TYR A 60 -2.29 2.95 2.55
N GLU A 61 -3.19 3.84 2.97
CA GLU A 61 -4.55 3.44 3.34
C GLU A 61 -5.31 2.85 2.16
N THR A 62 -5.12 3.42 0.96
CA THR A 62 -5.73 2.88 -0.25
C THR A 62 -5.19 1.49 -0.54
N TRP A 63 -3.87 1.32 -0.42
CA TRP A 63 -3.22 0.02 -0.60
C TRP A 63 -3.77 -1.01 0.40
N MET A 64 -3.93 -0.64 1.66
CA MET A 64 -4.48 -1.53 2.68
C MET A 64 -5.90 -1.99 2.32
N ARG A 65 -6.73 -1.07 1.83
CA ARG A 65 -8.10 -1.42 1.42
C ARG A 65 -8.10 -2.40 0.24
N ARG A 66 -7.23 -2.18 -0.73
CA ARG A 66 -7.09 -3.09 -1.88
C ARG A 66 -6.59 -4.46 -1.44
N LYS A 67 -5.66 -4.49 -0.50
CA LYS A 67 -5.14 -5.75 0.06
C LYS A 67 -6.24 -6.53 0.78
N GLN A 68 -7.09 -5.85 1.54
CA GLN A 68 -8.21 -6.52 2.19
C GLN A 68 -9.19 -7.11 1.17
N SER A 69 -9.49 -6.38 0.10
CA SER A 69 -10.34 -6.89 -0.97
C SER A 69 -9.72 -8.12 -1.63
N TYR A 70 -8.42 -8.08 -1.85
CA TYR A 70 -7.67 -9.23 -2.40
C TYR A 70 -7.76 -10.44 -1.47
N ARG A 71 -7.56 -10.26 -0.17
CA ARG A 71 -7.64 -11.34 0.81
C ARG A 71 -9.04 -11.94 0.88
N LYS A 72 -10.08 -11.11 0.81
CA LYS A 72 -11.47 -11.59 0.76
C LYS A 72 -11.70 -12.45 -0.47
N HIS A 73 -11.14 -12.04 -1.60
CA HIS A 73 -11.25 -12.82 -2.84
C HIS A 73 -10.61 -14.20 -2.65
N LEU A 74 -9.42 -14.29 -2.04
CA LEU A 74 -8.76 -15.56 -1.77
C LEU A 74 -9.55 -16.45 -0.81
N GLN A 75 -10.20 -15.85 0.19
CA GLN A 75 -11.00 -16.60 1.16
C GLN A 75 -12.21 -17.28 0.53
N HIS A 76 -12.77 -16.67 -0.52
CA HIS A 76 -13.96 -17.21 -1.19
C HIS A 76 -13.64 -18.15 -2.35
N HIS A 77 -12.36 -18.34 -2.67
CA HIS A 77 -11.92 -19.17 -3.78
C HIS A 77 -10.79 -20.06 -3.34
N LYS A 78 -10.77 -21.30 -3.86
CA LYS A 78 -9.63 -22.19 -3.64
C LYS A 78 -8.41 -21.59 -4.33
N PHE A 79 -7.27 -21.65 -3.67
CA PHE A 79 -6.03 -21.08 -4.18
C PHE A 79 -5.70 -21.60 -5.59
N THR A 80 -5.89 -22.92 -5.81
CA THR A 80 -5.63 -23.53 -7.11
C THR A 80 -6.54 -23.00 -8.21
N GLY A 81 -7.75 -22.54 -7.85
CA GLY A 81 -8.67 -21.91 -8.81
C GLY A 81 -8.36 -20.44 -9.07
N THR A 82 -7.55 -19.83 -8.23
CA THR A 82 -7.19 -18.41 -8.34
C THR A 82 -5.92 -18.20 -9.17
N ILE A 83 -4.96 -19.11 -9.02
CA ILE A 83 -3.71 -19.02 -9.76
C ILE A 83 -3.93 -19.34 -11.24
N ARG A 84 -3.46 -18.45 -12.10
CA ARG A 84 -3.46 -18.66 -13.53
C ARG A 84 -2.08 -19.17 -13.93
N VAL A 85 -2.01 -20.44 -14.30
CA VAL A 85 -0.75 -21.06 -14.72
C VAL A 85 -0.72 -21.07 -16.24
N GLN A 86 0.33 -20.48 -16.80
CA GLN A 86 0.53 -20.49 -18.24
C GLN A 86 1.49 -21.62 -18.60
N PRO A 87 1.21 -22.35 -19.70
CA PRO A 87 2.14 -23.38 -20.17
C PRO A 87 3.52 -22.79 -20.45
N ALA A 88 4.57 -23.56 -20.16
CA ALA A 88 5.95 -23.13 -20.32
C ALA A 88 6.49 -23.32 -21.73
N TYR A 89 5.63 -23.30 -22.75
CA TYR A 89 6.03 -23.51 -24.14
C TYR A 89 5.19 -22.71 -25.10
#